data_d3cf6af22fc7233b89dbcdb80387c6b6
#
_entry.id   d3cf6af22fc7233b89dbcdb80387c6b6
#
_cell.length_a   1.000
_cell.length_b   1.000
_cell.length_c   1.000
_cell.angle_alpha   90.00
_cell.angle_beta   90.00
_cell.angle_gamma   90.00
#
_symmetry.space_group_name_H-M   'P 1'
#
loop_
_entity.id
_entity.type
_entity.pdbx_description
1 polymer ?
#
loop_
_entity_poly.entity_id
_entity_poly.type
_entity_poly.pdbx_seq_one_letter_code
_entity_poly.pdbx_strand_id
1 'polypeptide(L)'
;MYMRNNLRKLGIIQPGRIGDIIICLPIAKYYFDKGYEIIWPIDKKYINHFVNHINYVRFIESPYHIQSCYNICLQSGCNNIIDLSFRLPGPVNNFNNTNFELGTLHFDELKYEIANVPLEEKYNLSITRNKDKENQLVEELKINNEKYSVIHTQGSDGYRASFDRDIFKNNLVIEISEMTESVFDWIKVLEGSESLCMIDSCFSNLCNQLKLKQKKYFVHRPPPNVPPAITSDWVIHNE
;
A
#
# COMPACT_ATOMS: atom_id res chain seq x y z
N MET A 1 -34.08 -22.56 -10.33
CA MET A 1 -33.73 -22.28 -8.92
C MET A 1 -32.20 -22.24 -8.86
N TYR A 2 -31.58 -21.06 -9.06
CA TYR A 2 -30.15 -20.93 -9.01
C TYR A 2 -29.70 -21.05 -7.55
N MET A 3 -28.96 -22.12 -7.21
CA MET A 3 -28.27 -22.18 -5.94
C MET A 3 -27.34 -20.96 -5.87
N ARG A 4 -27.62 -20.01 -4.99
CA ARG A 4 -26.64 -19.01 -4.56
C ARG A 4 -25.53 -19.83 -3.90
N ASN A 5 -24.42 -20.01 -4.62
CA ASN A 5 -23.20 -20.46 -4.00
C ASN A 5 -22.94 -19.51 -2.82
N ASN A 6 -23.06 -20.02 -1.60
CA ASN A 6 -22.68 -19.29 -0.39
C ASN A 6 -21.16 -19.06 -0.49
N LEU A 7 -20.75 -17.97 -1.14
CA LEU A 7 -19.35 -17.56 -1.17
C LEU A 7 -18.87 -17.44 0.28
N ARG A 8 -17.75 -18.08 0.58
CA ARG A 8 -17.11 -17.93 1.89
C ARG A 8 -16.66 -16.48 2.03
N LYS A 9 -17.06 -15.82 3.12
CA LYS A 9 -16.69 -14.44 3.36
C LYS A 9 -15.50 -14.37 4.27
N LEU A 10 -14.54 -13.53 3.88
CA LEU A 10 -13.34 -13.22 4.65
C LEU A 10 -13.31 -11.74 5.01
N GLY A 11 -13.22 -11.43 6.30
CA GLY A 11 -12.97 -10.09 6.79
C GLY A 11 -11.47 -9.79 6.85
N ILE A 12 -11.05 -8.62 6.39
CA ILE A 12 -9.70 -8.11 6.60
C ILE A 12 -9.78 -6.87 7.48
N ILE A 13 -8.95 -6.80 8.51
CA ILE A 13 -8.85 -5.64 9.41
C ILE A 13 -7.51 -4.97 9.21
N GLN A 14 -7.51 -3.90 8.47
CA GLN A 14 -6.44 -2.90 8.31
C GLN A 14 -7.14 -1.57 7.97
N PRO A 15 -7.60 -0.80 8.96
CA PRO A 15 -8.51 0.35 8.73
C PRO A 15 -7.84 1.57 8.06
N GLY A 16 -6.55 1.62 7.95
CA GLY A 16 -5.66 2.63 7.36
C GLY A 16 -4.24 2.32 7.82
N ARG A 17 -3.25 3.00 7.44
CA ARG A 17 -3.02 4.11 6.50
C ARG A 17 -2.98 3.61 5.04
N ILE A 18 -2.89 4.53 4.05
CA ILE A 18 -2.85 4.16 2.62
C ILE A 18 -1.73 3.16 2.32
N GLY A 19 -0.52 3.40 2.82
CA GLY A 19 0.63 2.51 2.59
C GLY A 19 0.39 1.10 3.15
N ASP A 20 -0.19 0.99 4.35
CA ASP A 20 -0.50 -0.28 4.98
C ASP A 20 -1.59 -1.05 4.22
N ILE A 21 -2.59 -0.33 3.68
CA ILE A 21 -3.62 -0.94 2.84
C ILE A 21 -2.99 -1.47 1.55
N ILE A 22 -2.15 -0.68 0.86
CA ILE A 22 -1.45 -1.10 -0.36
C ILE A 22 -0.66 -2.40 -0.13
N ILE A 23 0.11 -2.48 0.96
CA ILE A 23 0.87 -3.69 1.32
C ILE A 23 -0.05 -4.92 1.40
N CYS A 24 -1.26 -4.75 1.92
CA CYS A 24 -2.20 -5.84 2.16
C CYS A 24 -3.11 -6.17 0.96
N LEU A 25 -3.16 -5.35 -0.10
CA LEU A 25 -4.02 -5.61 -1.28
C LEU A 25 -3.72 -6.97 -1.94
N PRO A 26 -2.47 -7.40 -2.13
CA PRO A 26 -2.21 -8.73 -2.69
C PRO A 26 -2.66 -9.87 -1.76
N ILE A 27 -2.67 -9.67 -0.44
CA ILE A 27 -3.24 -10.64 0.51
C ILE A 27 -4.73 -10.83 0.22
N ALA A 28 -5.46 -9.73 0.05
CA ALA A 28 -6.87 -9.76 -0.32
C ALA A 28 -7.08 -10.46 -1.67
N LYS A 29 -6.24 -10.16 -2.67
CA LYS A 29 -6.28 -10.80 -4.00
C LYS A 29 -6.08 -12.31 -3.91
N TYR A 30 -5.10 -12.76 -3.14
CA TYR A 30 -4.82 -14.18 -2.93
C TYR A 30 -6.03 -14.95 -2.39
N TYR A 31 -6.75 -14.40 -1.42
CA TYR A 31 -7.96 -15.03 -0.90
C TYR A 31 -9.15 -14.91 -1.84
N PHE A 32 -9.27 -13.80 -2.55
CA PHE A 32 -10.27 -13.64 -3.61
C PHE A 32 -10.11 -14.74 -4.68
N ASP A 33 -8.91 -15.00 -5.13
CA ASP A 33 -8.61 -16.05 -6.12
C ASP A 33 -8.88 -17.47 -5.60
N LYS A 34 -8.91 -17.65 -4.28
CA LYS A 34 -9.35 -18.88 -3.62
C LYS A 34 -10.87 -18.95 -3.40
N GLY A 35 -11.63 -18.03 -3.97
CA GLY A 35 -13.09 -18.01 -3.98
C GLY A 35 -13.71 -17.43 -2.72
N TYR A 36 -13.03 -16.52 -2.02
CA TYR A 36 -13.61 -15.74 -0.93
C TYR A 36 -14.21 -14.42 -1.45
N GLU A 37 -15.34 -14.00 -0.92
CA GLU A 37 -15.77 -12.61 -0.95
C GLU A 37 -15.01 -11.86 0.14
N ILE A 38 -14.24 -10.84 -0.26
CA ILE A 38 -13.41 -10.06 0.66
C ILE A 38 -14.18 -8.85 1.17
N ILE A 39 -14.35 -8.76 2.49
CA ILE A 39 -14.98 -7.64 3.19
C ILE A 39 -13.87 -6.88 3.94
N TRP A 40 -13.69 -5.61 3.62
CA TRP A 40 -12.61 -4.84 4.21
C TRP A 40 -13.10 -3.47 4.70
N PRO A 41 -13.39 -3.32 6.00
CA PRO A 41 -13.71 -2.03 6.61
C PRO A 41 -12.47 -1.13 6.66
N ILE A 42 -12.56 0.06 6.09
CA ILE A 42 -11.49 1.08 6.13
C ILE A 42 -12.06 2.45 6.50
N ASP A 43 -11.18 3.32 6.99
CA ASP A 43 -11.56 4.71 7.30
C ASP A 43 -12.06 5.42 6.04
N LYS A 44 -13.17 6.13 6.16
CA LYS A 44 -13.84 6.89 5.09
C LYS A 44 -12.88 7.74 4.26
N LYS A 45 -11.92 8.39 4.92
CA LYS A 45 -10.94 9.27 4.24
C LYS A 45 -10.05 8.54 3.23
N TYR A 46 -9.94 7.20 3.31
CA TYR A 46 -9.12 6.41 2.41
C TYR A 46 -9.91 5.68 1.32
N ILE A 47 -11.24 5.58 1.42
CA ILE A 47 -12.07 4.78 0.50
C ILE A 47 -11.87 5.20 -0.96
N ASN A 48 -11.85 6.50 -1.24
CA ASN A 48 -11.74 7.02 -2.60
C ASN A 48 -10.45 6.61 -3.30
N HIS A 49 -9.38 6.35 -2.54
CA HIS A 49 -8.12 5.85 -3.12
C HIS A 49 -8.27 4.45 -3.74
N PHE A 50 -9.24 3.64 -3.28
CA PHE A 50 -9.28 2.22 -3.60
C PHE A 50 -10.51 1.77 -4.37
N VAL A 51 -11.69 2.30 -4.08
CA VAL A 51 -12.99 1.76 -4.54
C VAL A 51 -13.10 1.65 -6.06
N ASN A 52 -12.51 2.56 -6.81
CA ASN A 52 -12.54 2.57 -8.28
C ASN A 52 -11.38 1.80 -8.94
N HIS A 53 -10.43 1.33 -8.13
CA HIS A 53 -9.21 0.70 -8.61
C HIS A 53 -9.11 -0.78 -8.21
N ILE A 54 -9.82 -1.20 -7.17
CA ILE A 54 -9.74 -2.54 -6.58
C ILE A 54 -11.11 -3.18 -6.66
N ASN A 55 -11.30 -4.10 -7.59
CA ASN A 55 -12.60 -4.72 -7.89
C ASN A 55 -12.84 -6.07 -7.19
N TYR A 56 -11.83 -6.62 -6.52
CA TYR A 56 -11.89 -7.88 -5.81
C TYR A 56 -12.11 -7.72 -4.29
N VAL A 57 -12.29 -6.49 -3.82
CA VAL A 57 -12.53 -6.15 -2.40
C VAL A 57 -13.80 -5.33 -2.29
N ARG A 58 -14.67 -5.71 -1.37
CA ARG A 58 -15.77 -4.87 -0.93
C ARG A 58 -15.32 -4.02 0.24
N PHE A 59 -14.90 -2.78 -0.05
CA PHE A 59 -14.61 -1.80 0.99
C PHE A 59 -15.88 -1.30 1.65
N ILE A 60 -15.84 -1.15 2.98
CA ILE A 60 -16.95 -0.62 3.79
C ILE A 60 -16.40 0.53 4.64
N GLU A 61 -17.13 1.64 4.66
CA GLU A 61 -16.78 2.77 5.51
C GLU A 61 -16.82 2.36 6.99
N SER A 62 -15.75 2.66 7.72
CA SER A 62 -15.63 2.39 9.15
C SER A 62 -14.89 3.54 9.85
N PRO A 63 -15.22 3.84 11.10
CA PRO A 63 -14.31 4.62 11.93
C PRO A 63 -12.95 3.95 12.02
N TYR A 64 -11.89 4.76 12.18
CA TYR A 64 -10.52 4.25 12.39
C TYR A 64 -10.38 3.56 13.77
N HIS A 65 -11.13 2.44 13.93
CA HIS A 65 -11.18 1.71 15.18
C HIS A 65 -11.34 0.21 14.93
N ILE A 66 -10.42 -0.60 15.45
CA ILE A 66 -10.33 -2.04 15.19
C ILE A 66 -11.62 -2.77 15.56
N GLN A 67 -12.19 -2.50 16.74
CA GLN A 67 -13.43 -3.16 17.18
C GLN A 67 -14.61 -2.87 16.25
N SER A 68 -14.68 -1.65 15.70
CA SER A 68 -15.71 -1.30 14.72
C SER A 68 -15.55 -2.12 13.44
N CYS A 69 -14.31 -2.31 12.99
CA CYS A 69 -14.01 -3.16 11.81
C CYS A 69 -14.42 -4.61 12.06
N TYR A 70 -14.13 -5.17 13.23
CA TYR A 70 -14.59 -6.52 13.61
C TYR A 70 -16.10 -6.64 13.55
N ASN A 71 -16.81 -5.70 14.16
CA ASN A 71 -18.28 -5.73 14.18
C ASN A 71 -18.86 -5.66 12.78
N ILE A 72 -18.31 -4.83 11.89
CA ILE A 72 -18.73 -4.72 10.49
C ILE A 72 -18.50 -6.04 9.74
N CYS A 73 -17.34 -6.68 9.93
CA CYS A 73 -17.05 -7.98 9.33
C CYS A 73 -18.05 -9.04 9.79
N LEU A 74 -18.31 -9.15 11.09
CA LEU A 74 -19.28 -10.10 11.65
C LEU A 74 -20.70 -9.84 11.12
N GLN A 75 -21.16 -8.58 11.13
CA GLN A 75 -22.46 -8.18 10.59
C GLN A 75 -22.60 -8.46 9.08
N SER A 76 -21.47 -8.42 8.35
CA SER A 76 -21.41 -8.77 6.94
C SER A 76 -21.43 -10.30 6.70
N GLY A 77 -21.41 -11.10 7.76
CA GLY A 77 -21.44 -12.56 7.70
C GLY A 77 -20.06 -13.19 7.46
N CYS A 78 -18.96 -12.50 7.82
CA CYS A 78 -17.63 -13.09 7.79
C CYS A 78 -17.47 -14.09 8.94
N ASN A 79 -17.17 -15.35 8.61
CA ASN A 79 -16.84 -16.39 9.59
C ASN A 79 -15.34 -16.46 9.86
N ASN A 80 -14.53 -15.93 8.92
CA ASN A 80 -13.08 -15.82 9.02
C ASN A 80 -12.69 -14.35 8.98
N ILE A 81 -11.84 -13.93 9.88
CA ILE A 81 -11.32 -12.54 9.95
C ILE A 81 -9.82 -12.61 10.15
N ILE A 82 -9.08 -11.87 9.32
CA ILE A 82 -7.64 -11.69 9.44
C ILE A 82 -7.38 -10.27 9.93
N ASP A 83 -6.75 -10.13 11.08
CA ASP A 83 -6.36 -8.84 11.63
C ASP A 83 -4.92 -8.51 11.24
N LEU A 84 -4.76 -7.56 10.33
CA LEU A 84 -3.49 -7.04 9.85
C LEU A 84 -3.16 -5.65 10.45
N SER A 85 -3.97 -5.17 11.38
CA SER A 85 -3.84 -3.83 11.98
C SER A 85 -2.73 -3.71 13.01
N PHE A 86 -1.81 -4.61 13.02
CA PHE A 86 -0.73 -4.74 13.98
C PHE A 86 -0.17 -3.39 14.44
N ARG A 87 -0.18 -3.16 15.75
CA ARG A 87 0.49 -2.04 16.42
C ARG A 87 1.48 -2.60 17.43
N LEU A 88 2.75 -2.25 17.29
CA LEU A 88 3.78 -2.51 18.31
C LEU A 88 3.55 -1.63 19.55
N PRO A 89 3.85 -2.07 20.78
CA PRO A 89 3.77 -3.42 21.33
C PRO A 89 2.51 -3.60 22.19
N GLY A 90 1.75 -4.62 21.92
CA GLY A 90 0.66 -5.09 22.77
C GLY A 90 0.46 -6.58 22.52
N PRO A 91 -0.19 -7.33 23.41
CA PRO A 91 -0.41 -8.74 23.17
C PRO A 91 -1.20 -8.91 21.87
N VAL A 92 -0.56 -9.51 20.87
CA VAL A 92 -1.20 -9.92 19.63
C VAL A 92 -2.21 -10.99 20.02
N ASN A 93 -3.51 -10.65 19.94
CA ASN A 93 -4.55 -11.64 20.12
C ASN A 93 -4.51 -12.61 18.93
N ASN A 94 -3.86 -13.68 19.19
CA ASN A 94 -3.82 -15.01 18.63
C ASN A 94 -4.86 -15.34 17.57
N PHE A 95 -4.48 -15.31 16.30
CA PHE A 95 -5.01 -16.27 15.35
C PHE A 95 -3.97 -17.30 14.89
N ASN A 96 -2.68 -17.08 15.12
CA ASN A 96 -1.67 -18.12 15.02
C ASN A 96 -0.63 -17.92 16.11
N ASN A 97 -0.31 -18.98 16.83
CA ASN A 97 0.74 -19.08 17.88
C ASN A 97 2.15 -18.86 17.29
N THR A 98 2.42 -17.69 16.73
CA THR A 98 3.75 -17.37 16.23
C THR A 98 4.43 -16.44 17.23
N ASN A 99 5.43 -16.98 17.92
CA ASN A 99 6.37 -16.20 18.71
C ASN A 99 7.28 -15.43 17.73
N PHE A 100 6.86 -14.20 17.35
CA PHE A 100 7.70 -13.33 16.54
C PHE A 100 8.76 -12.66 17.41
N GLU A 101 10.01 -12.83 17.06
CA GLU A 101 11.06 -11.91 17.47
C GLU A 101 10.87 -10.60 16.70
N LEU A 102 10.18 -9.65 17.33
CA LEU A 102 9.97 -8.31 16.80
C LEU A 102 11.32 -7.63 16.54
N GLY A 103 11.55 -7.24 15.30
CA GLY A 103 12.75 -6.51 14.87
C GLY A 103 13.58 -7.21 13.79
N THR A 104 13.26 -8.47 13.45
CA THR A 104 13.95 -9.20 12.39
C THR A 104 13.22 -9.18 11.05
N LEU A 105 11.89 -9.06 11.06
CA LEU A 105 11.07 -9.05 9.85
C LEU A 105 10.79 -7.63 9.36
N HIS A 106 10.74 -7.48 8.05
CA HIS A 106 10.19 -6.28 7.43
C HIS A 106 8.69 -6.15 7.69
N PHE A 107 8.17 -4.94 7.63
CA PHE A 107 6.78 -4.66 7.98
C PHE A 107 5.77 -5.41 7.10
N ASP A 108 6.06 -5.58 5.83
CA ASP A 108 5.25 -6.37 4.90
C ASP A 108 5.34 -7.87 5.21
N GLU A 109 6.53 -8.41 5.46
CA GLU A 109 6.75 -9.83 5.79
C GLU A 109 5.86 -10.26 6.95
N LEU A 110 5.81 -9.44 8.00
CA LEU A 110 4.95 -9.71 9.15
C LEU A 110 3.46 -9.84 8.78
N LYS A 111 2.96 -8.96 7.89
CA LYS A 111 1.56 -9.00 7.46
C LYS A 111 1.24 -10.25 6.64
N TYR A 112 2.15 -10.66 5.78
CA TYR A 112 2.01 -11.86 4.96
C TYR A 112 2.05 -13.12 5.81
N GLU A 113 2.91 -13.15 6.83
CA GLU A 113 2.98 -14.26 7.76
C GLU A 113 1.71 -14.39 8.62
N ILE A 114 1.22 -13.28 9.19
CA ILE A 114 -0.06 -13.25 9.93
C ILE A 114 -1.21 -13.75 9.04
N ALA A 115 -1.21 -13.36 7.78
CA ALA A 115 -2.22 -13.76 6.81
C ALA A 115 -2.04 -15.20 6.31
N ASN A 116 -0.95 -15.88 6.62
CA ASN A 116 -0.58 -17.18 6.04
C ASN A 116 -0.61 -17.15 4.50
N VAL A 117 0.00 -16.11 3.92
CA VAL A 117 0.15 -15.88 2.48
C VAL A 117 1.63 -15.87 2.13
N PRO A 118 2.08 -16.60 1.10
CA PRO A 118 3.47 -16.55 0.65
C PRO A 118 3.93 -15.12 0.35
N LEU A 119 5.13 -14.74 0.79
CA LEU A 119 5.63 -13.36 0.66
C LEU A 119 5.78 -12.92 -0.80
N GLU A 120 6.08 -13.86 -1.71
CA GLU A 120 6.16 -13.59 -3.15
C GLU A 120 4.86 -13.05 -3.75
N GLU A 121 3.71 -13.33 -3.13
CA GLU A 121 2.41 -12.81 -3.55
C GLU A 121 2.32 -11.28 -3.42
N LYS A 122 3.21 -10.63 -2.67
CA LYS A 122 3.24 -9.17 -2.56
C LYS A 122 3.38 -8.46 -3.91
N TYR A 123 3.88 -9.16 -4.92
CA TYR A 123 4.05 -8.66 -6.27
C TYR A 123 2.84 -8.92 -7.20
N ASN A 124 1.80 -9.57 -6.69
CA ASN A 124 0.55 -9.82 -7.42
C ASN A 124 -0.49 -8.70 -7.17
N LEU A 125 -0.01 -7.45 -7.06
CA LEU A 125 -0.88 -6.29 -6.93
C LEU A 125 -1.69 -6.10 -8.22
N SER A 126 -3.01 -6.26 -8.12
CA SER A 126 -3.95 -6.11 -9.23
C SER A 126 -4.72 -4.80 -9.08
N ILE A 127 -4.59 -3.92 -10.06
CA ILE A 127 -5.19 -2.57 -10.06
C ILE A 127 -5.93 -2.35 -11.37
N THR A 128 -7.16 -1.88 -11.30
CA THR A 128 -7.87 -1.30 -12.44
C THR A 128 -7.40 0.15 -12.61
N ARG A 129 -6.61 0.40 -13.65
CA ARG A 129 -6.04 1.73 -13.90
C ARG A 129 -7.05 2.66 -14.54
N ASN A 130 -7.09 3.91 -14.09
CA ASN A 130 -7.83 5.00 -14.74
C ASN A 130 -6.90 5.77 -15.69
N LYS A 131 -6.83 5.30 -16.94
CA LYS A 131 -5.91 5.86 -17.95
C LYS A 131 -6.17 7.33 -18.27
N ASP A 132 -7.41 7.77 -18.16
CA ASP A 132 -7.77 9.18 -18.43
C ASP A 132 -7.22 10.10 -17.33
N LYS A 133 -7.39 9.74 -16.05
CA LYS A 133 -6.79 10.47 -14.92
C LYS A 133 -5.26 10.44 -14.95
N GLU A 134 -4.67 9.29 -15.26
CA GLU A 134 -3.23 9.17 -15.41
C GLU A 134 -2.68 10.07 -16.53
N ASN A 135 -3.37 10.16 -17.68
CA ASN A 135 -2.99 11.02 -18.78
C ASN A 135 -3.16 12.50 -18.42
N GLN A 136 -4.30 12.85 -17.81
CA GLN A 136 -4.56 14.20 -17.33
C GLN A 136 -3.45 14.66 -16.37
N LEU A 137 -3.03 13.82 -15.44
CA LEU A 137 -1.95 14.16 -14.49
C LEU A 137 -0.63 14.43 -15.22
N VAL A 138 -0.29 13.62 -16.24
CA VAL A 138 0.93 13.86 -17.06
C VAL A 138 0.88 15.21 -17.76
N GLU A 139 -0.30 15.61 -18.29
CA GLU A 139 -0.51 16.91 -18.95
C GLU A 139 -0.41 18.07 -17.94
N GLU A 140 -1.05 17.95 -16.77
CA GLU A 140 -1.01 18.96 -15.70
C GLU A 140 0.41 19.19 -15.18
N LEU A 141 1.20 18.13 -15.06
CA LEU A 141 2.62 18.17 -14.67
C LEU A 141 3.53 18.67 -15.80
N LYS A 142 2.99 18.89 -17.02
CA LYS A 142 3.73 19.35 -18.21
C LYS A 142 4.94 18.49 -18.57
N ILE A 143 4.80 17.18 -18.40
CA ILE A 143 5.85 16.21 -18.74
C ILE A 143 5.86 16.01 -20.27
N ASN A 144 6.56 16.87 -20.99
CA ASN A 144 6.61 16.91 -22.45
C ASN A 144 7.86 16.19 -22.99
N ASN A 145 7.86 14.85 -22.96
CA ASN A 145 8.99 14.02 -23.44
C ASN A 145 10.35 14.33 -22.79
N GLU A 146 10.37 15.07 -21.70
CA GLU A 146 11.58 15.35 -20.93
C GLU A 146 11.91 14.18 -20.01
N LYS A 147 13.22 14.00 -19.75
CA LYS A 147 13.66 13.11 -18.69
C LYS A 147 13.34 13.72 -17.35
N TYR A 148 12.70 12.96 -16.49
CA TYR A 148 12.33 13.45 -15.16
C TYR A 148 12.58 12.42 -14.08
N SER A 149 12.70 12.92 -12.87
CA SER A 149 12.80 12.14 -11.64
C SER A 149 11.60 12.45 -10.76
N VAL A 150 11.08 11.45 -10.06
CA VAL A 150 9.95 11.65 -9.14
C VAL A 150 10.44 11.56 -7.71
N ILE A 151 10.04 12.52 -6.89
CA ILE A 151 10.36 12.54 -5.46
C ILE A 151 9.09 12.57 -4.61
N HIS A 152 9.16 11.92 -3.46
CA HIS A 152 8.14 12.00 -2.42
C HIS A 152 8.82 12.24 -1.07
N THR A 153 8.70 13.47 -0.58
CA THR A 153 9.48 13.97 0.56
C THR A 153 8.70 14.01 1.87
N GLN A 154 7.35 14.02 1.81
CA GLN A 154 6.53 14.29 2.98
C GLN A 154 5.81 13.04 3.47
N GLY A 155 5.99 12.72 4.75
CA GLY A 155 5.25 11.67 5.46
C GLY A 155 3.89 12.15 5.97
N SER A 156 2.97 11.22 6.17
CA SER A 156 1.65 11.50 6.74
C SER A 156 1.67 11.95 8.21
N ASP A 157 2.81 11.87 8.84
CA ASP A 157 3.09 12.31 10.23
C ASP A 157 3.68 13.73 10.30
N GLY A 158 3.83 14.39 9.12
CA GLY A 158 4.41 15.71 9.00
C GLY A 158 5.93 15.71 8.84
N TYR A 159 6.60 14.55 8.92
CA TYR A 159 8.02 14.45 8.61
C TYR A 159 8.29 14.85 7.16
N ARG A 160 9.33 15.63 6.93
CA ARG A 160 9.79 16.03 5.60
C ARG A 160 11.28 15.74 5.48
N ALA A 161 11.66 14.90 4.52
CA ALA A 161 13.03 14.65 4.18
C ALA A 161 13.62 15.80 3.34
N SER A 162 14.89 16.06 3.50
CA SER A 162 15.68 16.84 2.58
C SER A 162 16.46 15.89 1.64
N PHE A 163 16.52 16.24 0.37
CA PHE A 163 17.24 15.48 -0.62
C PHE A 163 18.31 16.35 -1.25
N ASP A 164 19.50 15.81 -1.41
CA ASP A 164 20.49 16.41 -2.29
C ASP A 164 19.98 16.33 -3.74
N ARG A 165 19.53 17.46 -4.26
CA ARG A 165 19.01 17.57 -5.63
C ARG A 165 20.07 17.28 -6.70
N ASP A 166 21.34 17.26 -6.34
CA ASP A 166 22.44 16.92 -7.24
C ASP A 166 22.39 15.47 -7.73
N ILE A 167 21.67 14.59 -7.02
CA ILE A 167 21.40 13.21 -7.46
C ILE A 167 20.67 13.19 -8.82
N PHE A 168 19.86 14.20 -9.09
CA PHE A 168 19.00 14.30 -10.27
C PHE A 168 19.54 15.26 -11.34
N LYS A 169 20.86 15.44 -11.41
CA LYS A 169 21.54 16.33 -12.34
C LYS A 169 20.85 16.38 -13.70
N ASN A 170 20.36 17.52 -14.11
CA ASN A 170 19.74 17.79 -15.40
C ASN A 170 18.35 17.18 -15.69
N ASN A 171 17.73 16.48 -14.77
CA ASN A 171 16.36 16.01 -14.94
C ASN A 171 15.36 17.00 -14.34
N LEU A 172 14.20 17.13 -14.97
CA LEU A 172 13.04 17.74 -14.35
C LEU A 172 12.70 16.96 -13.08
N VAL A 173 12.48 17.63 -11.95
CA VAL A 173 12.11 17.00 -10.69
C VAL A 173 10.62 17.21 -10.45
N ILE A 174 9.88 16.13 -10.38
CA ILE A 174 8.44 16.11 -10.08
C ILE A 174 8.27 15.68 -8.61
N GLU A 175 7.79 16.58 -7.78
CA GLU A 175 7.44 16.26 -6.40
C GLU A 175 5.97 15.81 -6.32
N ILE A 176 5.73 14.63 -5.75
CA ILE A 176 4.38 14.11 -5.55
C ILE A 176 3.65 15.01 -4.55
N SER A 177 2.44 15.39 -4.93
CA SER A 177 1.53 16.22 -4.14
C SER A 177 0.12 15.63 -4.13
N GLU A 178 -0.80 16.24 -3.38
CA GLU A 178 -2.21 15.83 -3.29
C GLU A 178 -3.05 16.35 -4.49
N MET A 179 -2.50 16.26 -5.71
CA MET A 179 -3.22 16.71 -6.94
C MET A 179 -4.31 15.74 -7.37
N THR A 180 -4.30 14.51 -6.88
CA THR A 180 -5.24 13.47 -7.32
C THR A 180 -6.00 12.87 -6.15
N GLU A 181 -7.18 12.31 -6.45
CA GLU A 181 -8.01 11.61 -5.46
C GLU A 181 -7.46 10.22 -5.10
N SER A 182 -6.63 9.64 -5.99
CA SER A 182 -6.08 8.31 -5.79
C SER A 182 -4.57 8.28 -6.01
N VAL A 183 -3.86 7.56 -5.15
CA VAL A 183 -2.42 7.30 -5.32
C VAL A 183 -2.12 6.51 -6.60
N PHE A 184 -3.09 5.78 -7.13
CA PHE A 184 -2.93 5.00 -8.35
C PHE A 184 -2.93 5.84 -9.62
N ASP A 185 -3.45 7.06 -9.58
CA ASP A 185 -3.40 7.99 -10.71
C ASP A 185 -1.95 8.41 -11.04
N TRP A 186 -1.02 8.27 -10.08
CA TRP A 186 0.40 8.54 -10.26
C TRP A 186 1.17 7.43 -10.98
N ILE A 187 0.57 6.25 -11.22
CA ILE A 187 1.30 5.09 -11.74
C ILE A 187 2.01 5.40 -13.07
N LYS A 188 1.35 6.08 -14.02
CA LYS A 188 1.97 6.45 -15.30
C LYS A 188 3.17 7.38 -15.12
N VAL A 189 3.07 8.34 -14.20
CA VAL A 189 4.18 9.26 -13.87
C VAL A 189 5.34 8.49 -13.23
N LEU A 190 5.04 7.57 -12.31
CA LEU A 190 6.06 6.72 -11.69
C LEU A 190 6.76 5.82 -12.72
N GLU A 191 5.99 5.14 -13.59
CA GLU A 191 6.51 4.24 -14.63
C GLU A 191 7.38 4.96 -15.67
N GLY A 192 7.05 6.21 -16.01
CA GLY A 192 7.75 7.01 -17.01
C GLY A 192 9.00 7.73 -16.50
N SER A 193 9.25 7.74 -15.19
CA SER A 193 10.40 8.43 -14.60
C SER A 193 11.71 7.69 -14.86
N GLU A 194 12.84 8.42 -14.87
CA GLU A 194 14.18 7.83 -14.91
C GLU A 194 14.65 7.35 -13.54
N SER A 195 14.21 8.04 -12.49
CA SER A 195 14.52 7.67 -11.11
C SER A 195 13.42 8.09 -10.14
N LEU A 196 13.40 7.39 -9.02
CA LEU A 196 12.46 7.56 -7.93
C LEU A 196 13.22 7.82 -6.65
N CYS A 197 12.84 8.85 -5.90
CA CYS A 197 13.39 9.09 -4.58
C CYS A 197 12.26 9.23 -3.57
N MET A 198 12.17 8.30 -2.65
CA MET A 198 11.03 8.16 -1.77
C MET A 198 11.48 8.03 -0.31
N ILE A 199 10.70 8.63 0.56
CA ILE A 199 10.69 8.23 1.98
C ILE A 199 9.85 6.96 2.16
N ASP A 200 9.88 6.39 3.36
CA ASP A 200 8.94 5.34 3.74
C ASP A 200 7.49 5.87 3.70
N SER A 201 6.74 5.47 2.68
CA SER A 201 5.42 6.01 2.35
C SER A 201 4.59 5.05 1.50
N CYS A 202 3.33 5.43 1.24
CA CYS A 202 2.48 4.67 0.32
C CYS A 202 3.06 4.55 -1.09
N PHE A 203 3.83 5.54 -1.55
CA PHE A 203 4.43 5.52 -2.88
C PHE A 203 5.65 4.60 -2.96
N SER A 204 6.50 4.53 -1.93
CA SER A 204 7.58 3.54 -1.90
C SER A 204 7.01 2.11 -1.91
N ASN A 205 5.95 1.86 -1.15
CA ASN A 205 5.27 0.56 -1.14
C ASN A 205 4.66 0.23 -2.51
N LEU A 206 4.01 1.21 -3.16
CA LEU A 206 3.44 1.04 -4.50
C LEU A 206 4.52 0.73 -5.54
N CYS A 207 5.60 1.51 -5.58
CA CYS A 207 6.73 1.31 -6.49
C CYS A 207 7.37 -0.08 -6.30
N ASN A 208 7.48 -0.53 -5.05
CA ASN A 208 8.04 -1.83 -4.72
C ASN A 208 7.14 -2.98 -5.21
N GLN A 209 5.84 -2.92 -4.95
CA GLN A 209 4.89 -3.95 -5.37
C GLN A 209 4.70 -4.00 -6.89
N LEU A 210 4.78 -2.86 -7.59
CA LEU A 210 4.76 -2.78 -9.05
C LEU A 210 6.06 -3.25 -9.70
N LYS A 211 7.10 -3.58 -8.92
CA LYS A 211 8.44 -3.96 -9.42
C LYS A 211 8.99 -2.96 -10.43
N LEU A 212 8.83 -1.69 -10.16
CA LEU A 212 9.34 -0.65 -11.04
C LEU A 212 10.86 -0.78 -11.21
N LYS A 213 11.35 -0.63 -12.45
CA LYS A 213 12.75 -0.90 -12.82
C LYS A 213 13.65 0.33 -12.79
N GLN A 214 13.08 1.49 -12.51
CA GLN A 214 13.80 2.75 -12.40
C GLN A 214 14.85 2.69 -11.29
N LYS A 215 15.85 3.55 -11.37
CA LYS A 215 16.79 3.73 -10.29
C LYS A 215 16.04 4.27 -9.07
N LYS A 216 16.15 3.58 -7.94
CA LYS A 216 15.36 3.88 -6.74
C LYS A 216 16.25 4.29 -5.58
N TYR A 217 15.93 5.42 -4.96
CA TYR A 217 16.58 5.93 -3.77
C TYR A 217 15.58 6.01 -2.63
N PHE A 218 16.01 5.58 -1.48
CA PHE A 218 15.18 5.55 -0.27
C PHE A 218 15.84 6.36 0.83
N VAL A 219 15.06 7.23 1.46
CA VAL A 219 15.48 7.97 2.65
C VAL A 219 14.72 7.45 3.85
N HIS A 220 15.47 7.03 4.85
CA HIS A 220 14.87 6.60 6.10
C HIS A 220 14.22 7.78 6.82
N ARG A 221 13.00 7.57 7.29
CA ARG A 221 12.46 8.44 8.34
C ARG A 221 13.14 8.09 9.67
N PRO A 222 13.31 9.08 10.60
CA PRO A 222 13.78 8.79 11.95
C PRO A 222 12.94 7.68 12.58
N PRO A 223 13.50 6.85 13.44
CA PRO A 223 13.07 5.50 13.65
C PRO A 223 11.63 5.33 14.07
N PRO A 224 10.91 4.50 13.37
CA PRO A 224 10.14 3.44 13.98
C PRO A 224 10.96 2.16 13.96
N ASN A 225 10.75 1.33 14.96
CA ASN A 225 11.52 0.13 15.24
C ASN A 225 11.28 -1.06 14.29
N VAL A 226 10.78 -0.81 13.07
CA VAL A 226 10.45 -1.85 12.09
C VAL A 226 11.10 -1.52 10.76
N PRO A 227 11.87 -2.46 10.17
CA PRO A 227 12.46 -2.24 8.85
C PRO A 227 11.39 -1.93 7.79
N PRO A 228 11.65 -0.96 6.89
CA PRO A 228 10.70 -0.59 5.85
C PRO A 228 10.50 -1.73 4.84
N ALA A 229 9.33 -1.75 4.20
CA ALA A 229 8.96 -2.75 3.21
C ALA A 229 9.57 -2.46 1.82
N ILE A 230 10.90 -2.39 1.75
CA ILE A 230 11.65 -2.17 0.50
C ILE A 230 12.51 -3.38 0.14
N THR A 231 12.83 -3.52 -1.14
CA THR A 231 13.73 -4.55 -1.66
C THR A 231 15.18 -4.06 -1.76
N SER A 232 16.11 -4.99 -1.95
CA SER A 232 17.56 -4.70 -2.01
C SER A 232 18.00 -3.84 -3.20
N ASP A 233 17.14 -3.59 -4.16
CA ASP A 233 17.40 -2.72 -5.31
C ASP A 233 17.16 -1.22 -5.04
N TRP A 234 16.76 -0.87 -3.82
CA TRP A 234 16.73 0.51 -3.37
C TRP A 234 18.10 0.92 -2.80
N VAL A 235 18.59 2.04 -3.26
CA VAL A 235 19.80 2.68 -2.72
C VAL A 235 19.39 3.51 -1.51
N ILE A 236 19.90 3.14 -0.34
CA ILE A 236 19.66 3.92 0.88
C ILE A 236 20.49 5.22 0.78
N HIS A 237 19.80 6.34 0.89
CA HIS A 237 20.40 7.65 0.96
C HIS A 237 20.28 8.16 2.40
N ASN A 238 21.40 8.40 3.04
CA ASN A 238 21.46 8.99 4.38
C ASN A 238 21.45 10.51 4.22
N GLU A 239 20.64 11.17 5.02
CA GLU A 239 20.64 12.64 5.14
C GLU A 239 22.00 13.17 5.64
#